data_72943c209275d453b91d3340e8e66e9a
#
_entry.id   72943c209275d453b91d3340e8e66e9a
#
_cell.length_a   1.000
_cell.length_b   1.000
_cell.length_c   1.000
_cell.angle_alpha   90.00
_cell.angle_beta   90.00
_cell.angle_gamma   90.00
#
_symmetry.space_group_name_H-M   'P 1'
#
loop_
_entity.id
_entity.type
_entity.pdbx_description
1 polymer ?
#
loop_
_entity_poly.entity_id
_entity_poly.type
_entity_poly.pdbx_seq_one_letter_code
_entity_poly.pdbx_strand_id
1 'polypeptide(L)'
;MLSEQLKIIRKANKFTQQGLADAIGIERSTYASYETGRNKPDAVLLSKIAKVFNVSSDFILEIDTTVPLNVEDISVQYKKKSGNKLVSTLSKEEKNVLAKYRLLSDNKKAELVDFLEKNTALK
;
A
#
# COMPACT_ATOMS: atom_id res chain seq x y z
N MET A 1 -3.89 -12.05 -12.86
CA MET A 1 -2.70 -11.35 -13.35
C MET A 1 -2.26 -10.27 -12.38
N LEU A 2 -0.97 -10.06 -12.25
CA LEU A 2 -0.45 -9.08 -11.30
C LEU A 2 -1.00 -7.68 -11.52
N SER A 3 -1.18 -7.27 -12.77
CA SER A 3 -1.72 -5.94 -13.08
C SER A 3 -3.09 -5.72 -12.46
N GLU A 4 -3.96 -6.72 -12.54
CA GLU A 4 -5.29 -6.63 -11.95
C GLU A 4 -5.23 -6.68 -10.43
N GLN A 5 -4.35 -7.49 -9.90
CA GLN A 5 -4.17 -7.63 -8.45
C GLN A 5 -3.72 -6.31 -7.81
N LEU A 6 -2.78 -5.62 -8.47
CA LEU A 6 -2.33 -4.31 -8.01
C LEU A 6 -3.46 -3.30 -7.99
N LYS A 7 -4.26 -3.30 -9.05
CA LYS A 7 -5.39 -2.39 -9.15
C LYS A 7 -6.42 -2.67 -8.06
N ILE A 8 -6.70 -3.94 -7.79
CA ILE A 8 -7.66 -4.34 -6.76
C ILE A 8 -7.22 -3.86 -5.39
N ILE A 9 -5.98 -4.16 -4.99
CA ILE A 9 -5.54 -3.77 -3.65
C ILE A 9 -5.42 -2.27 -3.50
N ARG A 10 -5.02 -1.57 -4.56
CA ARG A 10 -4.95 -0.12 -4.54
C ARG A 10 -6.33 0.50 -4.32
N LYS A 11 -7.32 0.06 -5.12
CA LYS A 11 -8.67 0.59 -5.01
C LYS A 11 -9.34 0.24 -3.69
N ALA A 12 -9.07 -0.96 -3.17
CA ALA A 12 -9.62 -1.36 -1.88
C ALA A 12 -9.19 -0.43 -0.77
N ASN A 13 -7.97 0.10 -0.87
CA ASN A 13 -7.44 1.06 0.10
C ASN A 13 -7.73 2.51 -0.29
N LYS A 14 -8.45 2.70 -1.40
CA LYS A 14 -8.82 4.02 -1.91
C LYS A 14 -7.64 4.94 -2.20
N PHE A 15 -6.56 4.35 -2.69
CA PHE A 15 -5.43 5.12 -3.20
C PHE A 15 -5.66 5.46 -4.66
N THR A 16 -5.24 6.66 -5.06
CA THR A 16 -5.16 6.99 -6.48
C THR A 16 -3.85 6.45 -7.03
N GLN A 17 -3.74 6.34 -8.35
CA GLN A 17 -2.48 5.93 -8.96
C GLN A 17 -1.36 6.91 -8.58
N GLN A 18 -1.66 8.20 -8.60
CA GLN A 18 -0.67 9.21 -8.20
C GLN A 18 -0.27 9.06 -6.74
N GLY A 19 -1.25 8.82 -5.86
CA GLY A 19 -0.96 8.66 -4.43
C GLY A 19 -0.04 7.49 -4.15
N LEU A 20 -0.29 6.36 -4.80
CA LEU A 20 0.57 5.19 -4.60
C LEU A 20 1.94 5.41 -5.24
N ALA A 21 1.98 5.99 -6.43
CA ALA A 21 3.25 6.27 -7.10
C ALA A 21 4.12 7.19 -6.24
N ASP A 22 3.52 8.24 -5.66
CA ASP A 22 4.25 9.14 -4.78
C ASP A 22 4.80 8.41 -3.55
N ALA A 23 3.99 7.51 -2.99
CA ALA A 23 4.39 6.78 -1.80
C ALA A 23 5.61 5.88 -2.04
N ILE A 24 5.69 5.28 -3.21
CA ILE A 24 6.81 4.37 -3.53
C ILE A 24 7.92 5.05 -4.34
N GLY A 25 7.77 6.33 -4.63
CA GLY A 25 8.84 7.12 -5.23
C GLY A 25 9.03 6.95 -6.73
N ILE A 26 7.96 6.69 -7.47
CA ILE A 26 8.02 6.57 -8.93
C ILE A 26 7.01 7.52 -9.56
N GLU A 27 7.10 7.67 -10.87
CA GLU A 27 6.14 8.50 -11.60
C GLU A 27 4.81 7.77 -11.78
N ARG A 28 3.71 8.53 -11.82
CA ARG A 28 2.39 7.97 -12.02
C ARG A 28 2.31 7.15 -13.32
N SER A 29 2.91 7.66 -14.39
CA SER A 29 2.89 6.96 -15.68
C SER A 29 3.57 5.60 -15.59
N THR A 30 4.65 5.50 -14.82
CA THR A 30 5.33 4.24 -14.60
C THR A 30 4.43 3.28 -13.84
N TYR A 31 3.80 3.75 -12.77
CA TYR A 31 2.89 2.90 -12.00
C TYR A 31 1.70 2.47 -12.86
N ALA A 32 1.13 3.41 -13.63
CA ALA A 32 -0.01 3.09 -14.49
C ALA A 32 0.31 1.96 -15.47
N SER A 33 1.56 1.90 -15.95
CA SER A 33 1.97 0.83 -16.85
C SER A 33 1.93 -0.55 -16.18
N TYR A 34 2.09 -0.60 -14.87
CA TYR A 34 1.96 -1.85 -14.14
C TYR A 34 0.52 -2.33 -14.08
N GLU A 35 -0.45 -1.41 -13.97
CA GLU A 35 -1.86 -1.78 -13.93
C GLU A 35 -2.42 -2.13 -15.30
N THR A 36 -1.79 -1.67 -16.38
CA THR A 36 -2.19 -2.04 -17.73
C THR A 36 -1.50 -3.32 -18.23
N GLY A 37 -0.52 -3.79 -17.48
CA GLY A 37 0.23 -4.98 -17.87
C GLY A 37 1.35 -4.71 -18.87
N ARG A 38 1.56 -3.44 -19.24
CA ARG A 38 2.63 -3.09 -20.18
C ARG A 38 4.00 -3.37 -19.59
N ASN A 39 4.18 -3.07 -18.31
CA ASN A 39 5.40 -3.35 -17.58
C ASN A 39 5.06 -4.08 -16.29
N LYS A 40 6.06 -4.70 -15.68
CA LYS A 40 5.91 -5.38 -14.39
C LYS A 40 6.88 -4.76 -13.39
N PRO A 41 6.45 -4.54 -12.15
CA PRO A 41 7.38 -4.08 -11.12
C PRO A 41 8.40 -5.18 -10.82
N ASP A 42 9.63 -4.79 -10.53
CA ASP A 42 10.62 -5.78 -10.09
C ASP A 42 10.34 -6.18 -8.64
N ALA A 43 11.11 -7.15 -8.13
CA ALA A 43 10.88 -7.68 -6.80
C ALA A 43 11.00 -6.61 -5.71
N VAL A 44 11.95 -5.71 -5.86
CA VAL A 44 12.16 -4.64 -4.88
C VAL A 44 10.95 -3.70 -4.85
N LEU A 45 10.47 -3.32 -6.01
CA LEU A 45 9.34 -2.39 -6.11
C LEU A 45 8.05 -3.05 -5.64
N LEU A 46 7.84 -4.33 -6.01
CA LEU A 46 6.67 -5.07 -5.53
C LEU A 46 6.69 -5.17 -4.01
N SER A 47 7.86 -5.38 -3.42
CA SER A 47 8.02 -5.42 -1.97
C SER A 47 7.63 -4.08 -1.34
N LYS A 48 8.01 -2.96 -1.98
CA LYS A 48 7.62 -1.63 -1.48
C LYS A 48 6.11 -1.45 -1.52
N ILE A 49 5.48 -1.87 -2.60
CA ILE A 49 4.02 -1.79 -2.72
C ILE A 49 3.36 -2.62 -1.61
N ALA A 50 3.86 -3.83 -1.39
CA ALA A 50 3.33 -4.69 -0.34
C ALA A 50 3.45 -4.03 1.03
N LYS A 51 4.58 -3.38 1.31
CA LYS A 51 4.78 -2.69 2.59
C LYS A 51 3.82 -1.53 2.77
N VAL A 52 3.51 -0.79 1.71
CA VAL A 52 2.55 0.30 1.78
C VAL A 52 1.20 -0.20 2.31
N PHE A 53 0.79 -1.38 1.88
CA PHE A 53 -0.48 -1.97 2.31
C PHE A 53 -0.32 -2.93 3.50
N ASN A 54 0.91 -3.07 4.00
CA ASN A 54 1.24 -3.91 5.15
C ASN A 54 0.82 -5.37 4.94
N VAL A 55 1.14 -5.89 3.76
CA VAL A 55 0.89 -7.29 3.40
C VAL A 55 2.17 -7.86 2.80
N SER A 56 2.18 -9.17 2.59
CA SER A 56 3.29 -9.81 1.89
C SER A 56 3.09 -9.67 0.38
N SER A 57 4.18 -9.82 -0.37
CA SER A 57 4.07 -9.86 -1.83
C SER A 57 3.21 -11.05 -2.25
N ASP A 58 3.33 -12.18 -1.54
CA ASP A 58 2.53 -13.37 -1.82
C ASP A 58 1.04 -13.09 -1.69
N PHE A 59 0.64 -12.30 -0.70
CA PHE A 59 -0.77 -11.93 -0.55
C PHE A 59 -1.29 -11.24 -1.82
N ILE A 60 -0.53 -10.30 -2.36
CA ILE A 60 -0.92 -9.58 -3.57
C ILE A 60 -1.04 -10.55 -4.75
N LEU A 61 -0.08 -11.45 -4.88
CA LEU A 61 -0.06 -12.42 -5.99
C LEU A 61 -1.17 -13.44 -5.89
N GLU A 62 -1.71 -13.66 -4.69
CA GLU A 62 -2.77 -14.64 -4.46
C GLU A 62 -4.18 -14.06 -4.54
N ILE A 63 -4.31 -12.75 -4.77
CA ILE A 63 -5.63 -12.15 -4.92
C ILE A 63 -6.32 -12.77 -6.14
N ASP A 64 -7.52 -13.32 -5.90
CA ASP A 64 -8.29 -13.96 -6.97
C ASP A 64 -8.99 -12.90 -7.82
N THR A 65 -8.63 -12.86 -9.09
CA THR A 65 -9.20 -11.88 -10.02
C THR A 65 -10.28 -12.48 -10.92
N THR A 66 -10.58 -13.77 -10.74
CA THR A 66 -11.57 -14.45 -11.59
C THR A 66 -13.00 -14.23 -11.12
N VAL A 67 -13.19 -13.74 -9.91
CA VAL A 67 -14.50 -13.46 -9.33
C VAL A 67 -14.63 -11.96 -9.15
N PRO A 68 -15.80 -11.38 -9.43
CA PRO A 68 -16.00 -9.96 -9.13
C PRO A 68 -15.84 -9.74 -7.64
N LEU A 69 -14.91 -8.88 -7.27
CA LEU A 69 -14.66 -8.58 -5.86
C LEU A 69 -15.05 -7.13 -5.57
N ASN A 70 -15.72 -6.93 -4.44
CA ASN A 70 -15.99 -5.59 -3.96
C ASN A 70 -15.03 -5.28 -2.80
N VAL A 71 -15.12 -4.06 -2.28
CA VAL A 71 -14.24 -3.63 -1.18
C VAL A 71 -14.42 -4.52 0.05
N GLU A 72 -15.64 -4.97 0.31
CA GLU A 72 -15.91 -5.82 1.47
C GLU A 72 -15.21 -7.16 1.36
N ASP A 73 -15.26 -7.78 0.17
CA ASP A 73 -14.59 -9.06 -0.05
C ASP A 73 -13.09 -8.93 0.16
N ILE A 74 -12.51 -7.87 -0.38
CA ILE A 74 -11.08 -7.61 -0.20
C ILE A 74 -10.77 -7.33 1.26
N SER A 75 -11.64 -6.61 1.95
CA SER A 75 -11.45 -6.31 3.37
C SER A 75 -11.39 -7.58 4.21
N VAL A 76 -12.26 -8.55 3.92
CA VAL A 76 -12.26 -9.83 4.62
C VAL A 76 -10.94 -10.58 4.36
N GLN A 77 -10.52 -10.65 3.11
CA GLN A 77 -9.25 -11.31 2.77
C GLN A 77 -8.07 -10.61 3.44
N TYR A 78 -8.10 -9.29 3.46
CA TYR A 78 -7.04 -8.48 4.06
C TYR A 78 -6.89 -8.80 5.54
N LYS A 79 -8.00 -8.82 6.26
CA LYS A 79 -8.00 -9.15 7.69
C LYS A 79 -7.55 -10.58 7.94
N LYS A 80 -8.08 -11.50 7.16
CA LYS A 80 -7.84 -12.92 7.36
C LYS A 80 -6.39 -13.30 7.11
N LYS A 81 -5.77 -12.71 6.09
CA LYS A 81 -4.41 -13.08 5.70
C LYS A 81 -3.32 -12.21 6.32
N SER A 82 -3.61 -10.94 6.58
CA SER A 82 -2.59 -10.02 7.09
C SER A 82 -2.85 -9.58 8.53
N GLY A 83 -4.08 -9.71 9.02
CA GLY A 83 -4.44 -9.23 10.35
C GLY A 83 -4.61 -7.73 10.43
N ASN A 84 -4.53 -7.04 9.31
CA ASN A 84 -4.59 -5.58 9.28
C ASN A 84 -5.90 -5.09 8.68
N LYS A 85 -6.24 -3.85 8.96
CA LYS A 85 -7.41 -3.22 8.37
C LYS A 85 -6.99 -2.42 7.14
N LEU A 86 -7.93 -2.28 6.20
CA LEU A 86 -7.74 -1.38 5.08
C LEU A 86 -7.63 0.05 5.59
N VAL A 87 -6.85 0.87 4.88
CA VAL A 87 -6.66 2.27 5.25
C VAL A 87 -7.64 3.20 4.53
N SER A 88 -8.73 2.65 4.02
CA SER A 88 -9.68 3.40 3.19
C SER A 88 -10.42 4.51 3.95
N THR A 89 -10.42 4.45 5.28
CA THR A 89 -11.09 5.48 6.10
C THR A 89 -10.21 6.67 6.40
N LEU A 90 -8.93 6.60 6.07
CA LEU A 90 -8.00 7.68 6.34
C LEU A 90 -8.09 8.75 5.25
N SER A 91 -7.71 9.98 5.59
CA SER A 91 -7.60 11.03 4.59
C SER A 91 -6.45 10.72 3.65
N LYS A 92 -6.41 11.43 2.51
CA LYS A 92 -5.33 11.26 1.53
C LYS A 92 -3.97 11.54 2.16
N GLU A 93 -3.89 12.59 2.96
CA GLU A 93 -2.64 12.96 3.64
C GLU A 93 -2.22 11.90 4.64
N GLU A 94 -3.17 11.39 5.43
CA GLU A 94 -2.88 10.34 6.40
C GLU A 94 -2.40 9.06 5.74
N LYS A 95 -3.02 8.68 4.62
CA LYS A 95 -2.61 7.51 3.87
C LYS A 95 -1.17 7.66 3.38
N ASN A 96 -0.83 8.84 2.88
CA ASN A 96 0.50 9.10 2.36
C ASN A 96 1.55 9.00 3.47
N VAL A 97 1.27 9.59 4.62
CA VAL A 97 2.17 9.53 5.78
C VAL A 97 2.34 8.08 6.24
N LEU A 98 1.22 7.35 6.36
CA LEU A 98 1.28 5.96 6.81
C LEU A 98 2.08 5.09 5.83
N ALA A 99 1.85 5.27 4.53
CA ALA A 99 2.56 4.51 3.51
C ALA A 99 4.07 4.75 3.61
N LYS A 100 4.47 6.00 3.75
CA LYS A 100 5.89 6.33 3.85
C LYS A 100 6.51 5.80 5.14
N TYR A 101 5.75 5.86 6.24
CA TYR A 101 6.20 5.31 7.50
C TYR A 101 6.50 3.80 7.37
N ARG A 102 5.60 3.08 6.70
CA ARG A 102 5.78 1.63 6.53
C ARG A 102 6.99 1.26 5.70
N LEU A 103 7.49 2.18 4.88
CA LEU A 103 8.67 1.94 4.05
C LEU A 103 9.98 2.21 4.77
N LEU A 104 9.95 2.81 5.96
CA LEU A 104 11.16 3.12 6.71
C LEU A 104 11.76 1.88 7.34
N SER A 105 13.08 1.90 7.55
CA SER A 105 13.76 0.87 8.33
C SER A 105 13.34 1.01 9.81
N ASP A 106 13.60 -0.02 10.61
CA ASP A 106 13.25 0.02 12.03
C ASP A 106 13.91 1.19 12.77
N ASN A 107 15.18 1.45 12.45
CA ASN A 107 15.89 2.58 13.06
C ASN A 107 15.24 3.91 12.71
N LYS A 108 14.85 4.07 11.46
CA LYS A 108 14.20 5.30 11.01
C LYS A 108 12.81 5.46 11.60
N LYS A 109 12.08 4.36 11.76
CA LYS A 109 10.78 4.40 12.43
C LYS A 109 10.91 4.88 13.86
N ALA A 110 11.91 4.39 14.58
CA ALA A 110 12.17 4.81 15.96
C ALA A 110 12.53 6.29 16.03
N GLU A 111 13.37 6.76 15.11
CA GLU A 111 13.73 8.17 15.05
C GLU A 111 12.51 9.05 14.78
N LEU A 112 11.64 8.61 13.88
CA LEU A 112 10.42 9.36 13.55
C LEU A 112 9.49 9.45 14.76
N VAL A 113 9.28 8.33 15.46
CA VAL A 113 8.41 8.31 16.63
C VAL A 113 8.96 9.24 17.71
N ASP A 114 10.27 9.22 17.93
CA ASP A 114 10.93 10.10 18.88
C ASP A 114 10.71 11.57 18.50
N PHE A 115 10.88 11.89 17.22
CA PHE A 115 10.65 13.24 16.71
C PHE A 115 9.20 13.69 16.96
N LEU A 116 8.25 12.80 16.67
CA LEU A 116 6.84 13.10 16.85
C LEU A 116 6.51 13.33 18.33
N GLU A 117 7.06 12.49 19.20
CA GLU A 117 6.82 12.65 20.64
C GLU A 117 7.35 13.97 21.16
N LYS A 118 8.54 14.37 20.71
CA LYS A 118 9.14 15.65 21.12
C LYS A 118 8.32 16.84 20.62
N ASN A 119 7.68 16.70 19.47
CA ASN A 119 6.94 17.81 18.87
C ASN A 119 5.46 17.82 19.23
N THR A 120 4.96 16.73 19.79
CA THR A 120 3.55 16.62 20.17
C THR A 120 3.35 16.46 21.67
N ALA A 121 4.42 16.35 22.43
CA ALA A 121 4.36 16.24 23.89
C ALA A 121 3.84 17.53 24.45
N LEU A 122 2.72 17.45 25.03
CA LEU A 122 2.09 18.61 25.58
C LEU A 122 2.07 18.56 27.07
N LYS A 123 2.51 17.89 27.35
CA LYS A 123 2.31 17.69 28.58
C LYS A 123 2.47 18.09 29.33
#